data_5b8512cd1e54aa3ec39a52a28513d8cc
#
_entry.id   5b8512cd1e54aa3ec39a52a28513d8cc
#
_cell.length_a   1.000
_cell.length_b   1.000
_cell.length_c   1.000
_cell.angle_alpha   90.00
_cell.angle_beta   90.00
_cell.angle_gamma   90.00
#
_symmetry.space_group_name_H-M   'P 1'
#
loop_
_entity.id
_entity.type
_entity.pdbx_description
1 polymer ?
#
loop_
_entity_poly.entity_id
_entity_poly.type
_entity_poly.pdbx_seq_one_letter_code
_entity_poly.pdbx_strand_id
1 'polypeptide(L)'
;MTSNRAFQILLGIYISIFFLYLFGPLIIMSVTAFNSAEFPSITPWECFSFRWFNEGKIAYDGQRLAGLAADRDLHVGFITSLFIALGVVTLSVPIGMSAAIVLTQVHSKLRTLFYSMSIMPVLFPGVVIGISTVVLWDRIATLGGEGIISELGRNGIFLTILGQTCFISTYCFLIFVARLQRFDTTQEEAALDLGASQTQVFVKILIPYLMPAIGSSAVIAFLASFENYNTTVFSIL
;
A
#
# COMPACT_ATOMS: atom_id res chain seq x y z
N MET A 1 -23.80 10.41 -34.35
CA MET A 1 -22.47 11.06 -34.30
C MET A 1 -21.50 10.17 -35.08
N THR A 2 -21.18 10.53 -36.31
CA THR A 2 -20.20 9.81 -37.14
C THR A 2 -18.82 10.12 -36.60
N SER A 3 -18.25 9.19 -35.82
CA SER A 3 -16.88 9.30 -35.37
C SER A 3 -15.96 9.39 -36.60
N ASN A 4 -15.25 10.50 -36.74
CA ASN A 4 -14.35 10.73 -37.86
C ASN A 4 -13.24 9.66 -37.82
N ARG A 5 -13.07 8.87 -38.89
CA ARG A 5 -12.08 7.79 -38.97
C ARG A 5 -10.67 8.28 -38.57
N ALA A 6 -10.33 9.52 -38.93
CA ALA A 6 -9.07 10.15 -38.54
C ALA A 6 -8.94 10.27 -37.00
N PHE A 7 -10.01 10.64 -36.30
CA PHE A 7 -10.03 10.71 -34.83
C PHE A 7 -9.84 9.33 -34.17
N GLN A 8 -10.49 8.29 -34.72
CA GLN A 8 -10.31 6.92 -34.21
C GLN A 8 -8.89 6.41 -34.40
N ILE A 9 -8.26 6.70 -35.54
CA ILE A 9 -6.87 6.34 -35.80
C ILE A 9 -5.94 7.10 -34.85
N LEU A 10 -6.11 8.41 -34.69
CA LEU A 10 -5.33 9.22 -33.74
C LEU A 10 -5.46 8.73 -32.31
N LEU A 11 -6.68 8.41 -31.89
CA LEU A 11 -6.95 7.83 -30.55
C LEU A 11 -6.28 6.46 -30.39
N GLY A 12 -6.34 5.61 -31.42
CA GLY A 12 -5.68 4.30 -31.42
C GLY A 12 -4.16 4.41 -31.30
N ILE A 13 -3.55 5.33 -32.05
CA ILE A 13 -2.10 5.61 -31.96
C ILE A 13 -1.73 6.11 -30.57
N TYR A 14 -2.47 7.08 -30.03
CA TYR A 14 -2.24 7.61 -28.68
C TYR A 14 -2.31 6.52 -27.61
N ILE A 15 -3.35 5.69 -27.65
CA ILE A 15 -3.52 4.57 -26.70
C ILE A 15 -2.36 3.57 -26.84
N SER A 16 -1.95 3.24 -28.08
CA SER A 16 -0.85 2.31 -28.32
C SER A 16 0.48 2.85 -27.77
N ILE A 17 0.78 4.12 -28.01
CA ILE A 17 1.99 4.79 -27.48
C ILE A 17 1.94 4.83 -25.95
N PHE A 18 0.78 5.14 -25.37
CA PHE A 18 0.59 5.15 -23.92
C PHE A 18 0.88 3.79 -23.29
N PHE A 19 0.31 2.71 -23.83
CA PHE A 19 0.55 1.37 -23.32
C PHE A 19 1.99 0.90 -23.57
N LEU A 20 2.59 1.24 -24.71
CA LEU A 20 3.99 0.93 -24.98
C LEU A 20 4.92 1.63 -23.97
N TYR A 21 4.65 2.89 -23.66
CA TYR A 21 5.40 3.65 -22.65
C TYR A 21 5.23 3.04 -21.24
N LEU A 22 4.01 2.64 -20.89
CA LEU A 22 3.70 2.09 -19.56
C LEU A 22 4.26 0.69 -19.37
N PHE A 23 4.06 -0.20 -20.36
CA PHE A 23 4.46 -1.61 -20.25
C PHE A 23 5.84 -1.89 -20.83
N GLY A 24 6.36 -1.02 -21.70
CA GLY A 24 7.66 -1.21 -22.35
C GLY A 24 8.79 -1.51 -21.38
N PRO A 25 9.03 -0.68 -20.36
CA PRO A 25 10.07 -0.96 -19.36
C PRO A 25 9.87 -2.30 -18.64
N LEU A 26 8.63 -2.67 -18.30
CA LEU A 26 8.33 -3.93 -17.62
C LEU A 26 8.62 -5.14 -18.52
N ILE A 27 8.28 -5.05 -19.80
CA ILE A 27 8.58 -6.10 -20.78
C ILE A 27 10.10 -6.23 -20.94
N ILE A 28 10.80 -5.11 -21.07
CA ILE A 28 12.27 -5.08 -21.16
C ILE A 28 12.90 -5.75 -19.94
N MET A 29 12.51 -5.36 -18.73
CA MET A 29 13.00 -5.98 -17.50
C MET A 29 12.70 -7.48 -17.44
N SER A 30 11.50 -7.88 -17.86
CA SER A 30 11.12 -9.30 -17.90
C SER A 30 11.97 -10.10 -18.87
N VAL A 31 12.27 -9.54 -20.05
CA VAL A 31 13.12 -10.20 -21.05
C VAL A 31 14.57 -10.27 -20.57
N THR A 32 15.11 -9.19 -20.01
CA THR A 32 16.50 -9.15 -19.53
C THR A 32 16.75 -10.07 -18.35
N ALA A 33 15.73 -10.44 -17.57
CA ALA A 33 15.85 -11.43 -16.49
C ALA A 33 16.27 -12.83 -17.01
N PHE A 34 16.08 -13.11 -18.29
CA PHE A 34 16.52 -14.36 -18.93
C PHE A 34 17.89 -14.25 -19.62
N ASN A 35 18.53 -13.08 -19.61
CA ASN A 35 19.88 -12.95 -20.14
C ASN A 35 20.90 -13.50 -19.14
N SER A 36 21.85 -14.31 -19.62
CA SER A 36 22.93 -14.86 -18.77
C SER A 36 24.06 -13.88 -18.49
N ALA A 37 24.01 -12.67 -19.02
CA ALA A 37 25.01 -11.62 -18.78
C ALA A 37 25.15 -11.33 -17.27
N GLU A 38 26.26 -10.72 -16.88
CA GLU A 38 26.57 -10.43 -15.47
C GLU A 38 25.57 -9.46 -14.83
N PHE A 39 25.02 -8.55 -15.62
CA PHE A 39 23.94 -7.66 -15.24
C PHE A 39 22.74 -7.87 -16.16
N PRO A 40 21.51 -7.72 -15.66
CA PRO A 40 20.29 -7.80 -16.47
C PRO A 40 20.27 -6.62 -17.46
N SER A 41 20.81 -6.83 -18.64
CA SER A 41 20.91 -5.85 -19.72
C SER A 41 20.40 -6.44 -21.03
N ILE A 42 19.95 -5.56 -21.96
CA ILE A 42 19.59 -5.98 -23.32
C ILE A 42 20.84 -6.22 -24.14
N THR A 43 21.88 -5.42 -23.88
CA THR A 43 23.14 -5.46 -24.65
C THR A 43 24.35 -5.43 -23.68
N PRO A 44 25.27 -6.37 -23.80
CA PRO A 44 25.28 -7.51 -24.71
C PRO A 44 24.29 -8.60 -24.28
N TRP A 45 23.59 -9.21 -25.24
CA TRP A 45 22.82 -10.43 -25.01
C TRP A 45 23.78 -11.62 -25.15
N GLU A 46 24.00 -12.37 -24.07
CA GLU A 46 24.87 -13.53 -24.11
C GLU A 46 24.12 -14.80 -24.55
N CYS A 47 23.22 -15.29 -23.69
CA CYS A 47 22.33 -16.40 -24.03
C CYS A 47 21.06 -16.40 -23.16
N PHE A 48 20.04 -17.13 -23.61
CA PHE A 48 18.84 -17.35 -22.83
C PHE A 48 19.11 -18.35 -21.70
N SER A 49 18.83 -17.97 -20.46
CA SER A 49 19.16 -18.76 -19.28
C SER A 49 18.19 -18.52 -18.12
N PHE A 50 17.93 -19.56 -17.32
CA PHE A 50 17.23 -19.48 -16.04
C PHE A 50 18.18 -19.33 -14.84
N ARG A 51 19.44 -18.99 -15.07
CA ARG A 51 20.47 -18.91 -14.03
C ARG A 51 20.08 -17.99 -12.88
N TRP A 52 19.53 -16.82 -13.18
CA TRP A 52 19.10 -15.85 -12.18
C TRP A 52 17.92 -16.30 -11.32
N PHE A 53 17.17 -17.30 -11.80
CA PHE A 53 16.09 -17.91 -11.03
C PHE A 53 16.56 -19.05 -10.12
N ASN A 54 17.61 -19.77 -10.51
CA ASN A 54 18.08 -20.97 -9.80
C ASN A 54 19.34 -20.71 -8.95
N GLU A 55 20.53 -20.80 -9.57
CA GLU A 55 21.81 -20.89 -8.86
C GLU A 55 22.54 -19.55 -8.75
N GLY A 56 22.20 -18.59 -9.60
CA GLY A 56 22.97 -17.36 -9.73
C GLY A 56 24.27 -17.54 -10.52
N LYS A 57 25.21 -16.60 -10.37
CA LYS A 57 26.49 -16.57 -11.10
C LYS A 57 27.62 -16.20 -10.13
N ILE A 58 28.83 -16.63 -10.43
CA ILE A 58 30.04 -16.08 -9.81
C ILE A 58 30.48 -14.89 -10.66
N ALA A 59 30.51 -13.70 -10.07
CA ALA A 59 30.99 -12.49 -10.72
C ALA A 59 32.52 -12.54 -10.97
N TYR A 60 33.07 -11.65 -11.82
CA TYR A 60 34.48 -11.60 -12.14
C TYR A 60 35.38 -11.30 -10.92
N ASP A 61 34.84 -10.63 -9.91
CA ASP A 61 35.49 -10.33 -8.63
C ASP A 61 35.49 -11.52 -7.64
N GLY A 62 34.91 -12.66 -8.04
CA GLY A 62 34.80 -13.86 -7.22
C GLY A 62 33.58 -13.83 -6.25
N GLN A 63 32.79 -12.78 -6.24
CA GLN A 63 31.54 -12.75 -5.44
C GLN A 63 30.48 -13.67 -6.04
N ARG A 64 29.79 -14.40 -5.18
CA ARG A 64 28.72 -15.28 -5.59
C ARG A 64 27.41 -14.47 -5.61
N LEU A 65 26.92 -14.15 -6.80
CA LEU A 65 25.60 -13.58 -7.01
C LEU A 65 24.59 -14.73 -6.96
N ALA A 66 23.85 -14.84 -5.87
CA ALA A 66 22.84 -15.88 -5.70
C ALA A 66 21.67 -15.66 -6.66
N GLY A 67 21.12 -16.76 -7.19
CA GLY A 67 19.85 -16.72 -7.91
C GLY A 67 18.66 -16.59 -6.95
N LEU A 68 17.50 -16.23 -7.49
CA LEU A 68 16.26 -15.99 -6.73
C LEU A 68 15.96 -17.13 -5.73
N ALA A 69 16.13 -18.39 -6.14
CA ALA A 69 15.85 -19.56 -5.29
C ALA A 69 16.91 -19.82 -4.22
N ALA A 70 18.14 -19.31 -4.42
CA ALA A 70 19.29 -19.54 -3.54
C ALA A 70 19.58 -18.36 -2.60
N ASP A 71 18.97 -17.20 -2.86
CA ASP A 71 19.15 -15.97 -2.07
C ASP A 71 18.29 -15.99 -0.82
N ARG A 72 18.94 -16.32 0.31
CA ARG A 72 18.28 -16.37 1.61
C ARG A 72 17.82 -15.00 2.10
N ASP A 73 18.60 -13.97 1.84
CA ASP A 73 18.30 -12.61 2.31
C ASP A 73 17.07 -12.07 1.59
N LEU A 74 16.95 -12.37 0.29
CA LEU A 74 15.75 -12.03 -0.48
C LEU A 74 14.49 -12.75 0.04
N HIS A 75 14.60 -14.05 0.37
CA HIS A 75 13.47 -14.79 0.95
C HIS A 75 13.05 -14.24 2.31
N VAL A 76 14.02 -13.94 3.18
CA VAL A 76 13.73 -13.33 4.49
C VAL A 76 13.09 -11.95 4.31
N GLY A 77 13.64 -11.14 3.41
CA GLY A 77 13.08 -9.82 3.08
C GLY A 77 11.65 -9.90 2.54
N PHE A 78 11.38 -10.86 1.64
CA PHE A 78 10.03 -11.09 1.11
C PHE A 78 9.03 -11.46 2.20
N ILE A 79 9.37 -12.41 3.08
CA ILE A 79 8.51 -12.84 4.18
C ILE A 79 8.28 -11.68 5.17
N THR A 80 9.33 -10.91 5.47
CA THR A 80 9.22 -9.73 6.34
C THR A 80 8.30 -8.68 5.74
N SER A 81 8.45 -8.38 4.44
CA SER A 81 7.57 -7.44 3.74
C SER A 81 6.12 -7.90 3.70
N LEU A 82 5.88 -9.22 3.51
CA LEU A 82 4.54 -9.80 3.56
C LEU A 82 3.92 -9.64 4.95
N PHE A 83 4.69 -9.90 6.00
CA PHE A 83 4.23 -9.74 7.38
C PHE A 83 3.90 -8.29 7.71
N ILE A 84 4.76 -7.35 7.32
CA ILE A 84 4.53 -5.90 7.47
C ILE A 84 3.27 -5.49 6.73
N ALA A 85 3.13 -5.89 5.46
CA ALA A 85 1.96 -5.52 4.65
C ALA A 85 0.65 -6.02 5.25
N LEU A 86 0.61 -7.25 5.75
CA LEU A 86 -0.56 -7.79 6.47
C LEU A 86 -0.85 -7.01 7.76
N GLY A 87 0.18 -6.65 8.53
CA GLY A 87 0.05 -5.81 9.72
C GLY A 87 -0.53 -4.43 9.38
N VAL A 88 -0.03 -3.80 8.34
CA VAL A 88 -0.54 -2.49 7.86
C VAL A 88 -1.99 -2.59 7.39
N VAL A 89 -2.36 -3.62 6.64
CA VAL A 89 -3.76 -3.82 6.19
C VAL A 89 -4.70 -3.93 7.38
N THR A 90 -4.34 -4.74 8.39
CA THR A 90 -5.18 -4.98 9.57
C THR A 90 -5.40 -3.72 10.41
N LEU A 91 -4.48 -2.76 10.36
CA LEU A 91 -4.63 -1.48 11.06
C LEU A 91 -5.25 -0.39 10.17
N SER A 92 -4.77 -0.26 8.93
CA SER A 92 -5.18 0.86 8.06
C SER A 92 -6.63 0.77 7.61
N VAL A 93 -7.14 -0.44 7.33
CA VAL A 93 -8.52 -0.61 6.85
C VAL A 93 -9.53 -0.21 7.93
N PRO A 94 -9.46 -0.71 9.18
CA PRO A 94 -10.39 -0.28 10.24
C PRO A 94 -10.24 1.21 10.59
N ILE A 95 -9.01 1.74 10.63
CA ILE A 95 -8.78 3.17 10.91
C ILE A 95 -9.42 4.03 9.83
N GLY A 96 -9.16 3.74 8.55
CA GLY A 96 -9.74 4.48 7.44
C GLY A 96 -11.27 4.38 7.39
N MET A 97 -11.83 3.19 7.65
CA MET A 97 -13.27 2.97 7.72
C MET A 97 -13.90 3.78 8.87
N SER A 98 -13.32 3.70 10.07
CA SER A 98 -13.81 4.43 11.24
C SER A 98 -13.79 5.94 11.02
N ALA A 99 -12.69 6.47 10.47
CA ALA A 99 -12.57 7.88 10.14
C ALA A 99 -13.62 8.32 9.10
N ALA A 100 -13.88 7.50 8.08
CA ALA A 100 -14.88 7.79 7.06
C ALA A 100 -16.32 7.80 7.65
N ILE A 101 -16.64 6.87 8.53
CA ILE A 101 -17.94 6.82 9.23
C ILE A 101 -18.10 8.04 10.15
N VAL A 102 -17.07 8.37 10.93
CA VAL A 102 -17.08 9.58 11.79
C VAL A 102 -17.32 10.83 10.95
N LEU A 103 -16.70 10.94 9.77
CA LEU A 103 -16.90 12.09 8.87
C LEU A 103 -18.36 12.30 8.48
N THR A 104 -19.17 11.25 8.37
CA THR A 104 -20.60 11.37 8.07
C THR A 104 -21.40 11.99 9.22
N GLN A 105 -20.91 11.83 10.46
CA GLN A 105 -21.57 12.30 11.69
C GLN A 105 -21.04 13.65 12.18
N VAL A 106 -19.89 14.11 11.68
CA VAL A 106 -19.29 15.39 12.09
C VAL A 106 -20.15 16.55 11.61
N HIS A 107 -20.37 17.52 12.50
CA HIS A 107 -21.10 18.75 12.21
C HIS A 107 -20.51 19.50 11.02
N SER A 108 -21.34 20.08 10.17
CA SER A 108 -20.95 20.72 8.90
C SER A 108 -19.77 21.70 9.00
N LYS A 109 -19.69 22.47 10.09
CA LYS A 109 -18.60 23.45 10.31
C LYS A 109 -17.23 22.80 10.53
N LEU A 110 -17.17 21.62 11.12
CA LEU A 110 -15.93 20.89 11.41
C LEU A 110 -15.60 19.83 10.36
N ARG A 111 -16.55 19.50 9.47
CA ARG A 111 -16.41 18.45 8.48
C ARG A 111 -15.22 18.67 7.53
N THR A 112 -15.07 19.91 7.05
CA THR A 112 -13.95 20.26 6.17
C THR A 112 -12.62 20.14 6.89
N LEU A 113 -12.55 20.62 8.15
CA LEU A 113 -11.33 20.51 8.95
C LEU A 113 -10.97 19.04 9.20
N PHE A 114 -11.93 18.22 9.64
CA PHE A 114 -11.71 16.79 9.87
C PHE A 114 -11.25 16.07 8.58
N TYR A 115 -11.90 16.35 7.45
CA TYR A 115 -11.50 15.81 6.15
C TYR A 115 -10.06 16.20 5.80
N SER A 116 -9.72 17.49 5.91
CA SER A 116 -8.38 17.99 5.61
C SER A 116 -7.31 17.37 6.51
N MET A 117 -7.59 17.21 7.79
CA MET A 117 -6.67 16.55 8.72
C MET A 117 -6.50 15.05 8.40
N SER A 118 -7.58 14.38 7.98
CA SER A 118 -7.53 12.96 7.63
C SER A 118 -6.72 12.68 6.36
N ILE A 119 -6.65 13.61 5.41
CA ILE A 119 -5.85 13.46 4.19
C ILE A 119 -4.42 13.99 4.31
N MET A 120 -4.12 14.75 5.36
CA MET A 120 -2.83 15.39 5.56
C MET A 120 -1.64 14.39 5.52
N PRO A 121 -1.71 13.20 6.12
CA PRO A 121 -0.58 12.28 6.15
C PRO A 121 -0.07 11.88 4.77
N VAL A 122 -0.93 11.78 3.75
CA VAL A 122 -0.51 11.40 2.39
C VAL A 122 0.30 12.49 1.69
N LEU A 123 0.23 13.73 2.17
CA LEU A 123 0.97 14.86 1.61
C LEU A 123 2.44 14.90 2.07
N PHE A 124 2.78 14.18 3.13
CA PHE A 124 4.14 14.11 3.61
C PHE A 124 4.96 13.05 2.86
N PRO A 125 6.22 13.36 2.51
CA PRO A 125 7.13 12.35 1.96
C PRO A 125 7.32 11.17 2.91
N GLY A 126 7.29 9.94 2.38
CA GLY A 126 7.42 8.72 3.19
C GLY A 126 8.68 8.66 4.05
N VAL A 127 9.79 9.21 3.55
CA VAL A 127 11.06 9.37 4.31
C VAL A 127 10.85 10.18 5.60
N VAL A 128 10.11 11.29 5.52
CA VAL A 128 9.84 12.15 6.69
C VAL A 128 8.99 11.39 7.72
N ILE A 129 7.99 10.65 7.26
CA ILE A 129 7.15 9.82 8.13
C ILE A 129 7.99 8.74 8.82
N GLY A 130 8.87 8.03 8.07
CA GLY A 130 9.75 7.00 8.61
C GLY A 130 10.65 7.54 9.71
N ILE A 131 11.43 8.60 9.41
CA ILE A 131 12.34 9.22 10.39
C ILE A 131 11.57 9.75 11.61
N SER A 132 10.45 10.44 11.40
CA SER A 132 9.64 10.98 12.48
C SER A 132 9.09 9.89 13.40
N THR A 133 8.68 8.75 12.83
CA THR A 133 8.20 7.59 13.58
C THR A 133 9.31 7.06 14.48
N VAL A 134 10.52 6.84 13.96
CA VAL A 134 11.66 6.35 14.73
C VAL A 134 12.01 7.33 15.87
N VAL A 135 12.16 8.62 15.55
CA VAL A 135 12.52 9.64 16.56
C VAL A 135 11.47 9.75 17.66
N LEU A 136 10.18 9.71 17.30
CA LEU A 136 9.09 9.79 18.28
C LEU A 136 9.10 8.58 19.20
N TRP A 137 9.19 7.38 18.66
CA TRP A 137 9.14 6.15 19.43
C TRP A 137 10.40 5.91 20.25
N ASP A 138 11.59 6.32 19.78
CA ASP A 138 12.80 6.32 20.59
C ASP A 138 12.66 7.22 21.82
N ARG A 139 12.06 8.40 21.67
CA ARG A 139 11.76 9.30 22.81
C ARG A 139 10.76 8.68 23.78
N ILE A 140 9.70 8.04 23.26
CA ILE A 140 8.72 7.35 24.11
C ILE A 140 9.39 6.17 24.84
N ALA A 141 10.21 5.39 24.14
CA ALA A 141 10.94 4.25 24.70
C ALA A 141 11.90 4.70 25.83
N THR A 142 12.60 5.82 25.64
CA THR A 142 13.53 6.36 26.66
C THR A 142 12.81 6.93 27.87
N LEU A 143 11.63 7.52 27.69
CA LEU A 143 10.82 8.05 28.81
C LEU A 143 10.04 6.96 29.55
N GLY A 144 9.69 5.87 28.87
CA GLY A 144 8.91 4.75 29.42
C GLY A 144 9.69 3.80 30.34
N GLY A 145 11.01 3.95 30.45
CA GLY A 145 11.87 3.06 31.24
C GLY A 145 12.01 1.67 30.61
N GLU A 146 12.42 0.68 31.42
CA GLU A 146 12.53 -0.71 30.97
C GLU A 146 11.13 -1.39 30.96
N GLY A 147 10.73 -1.94 29.80
CA GLY A 147 9.45 -2.62 29.67
C GLY A 147 9.01 -2.81 28.22
N ILE A 148 7.80 -3.32 28.03
CA ILE A 148 7.21 -3.63 26.70
C ILE A 148 7.22 -2.41 25.76
N ILE A 149 7.00 -1.20 26.29
CA ILE A 149 7.00 0.05 25.52
C ILE A 149 8.39 0.33 24.95
N SER A 150 9.44 0.09 25.72
CA SER A 150 10.83 0.27 25.27
C SER A 150 11.21 -0.76 24.20
N GLU A 151 10.80 -2.02 24.34
CA GLU A 151 11.04 -3.07 23.35
C GLU A 151 10.31 -2.80 22.04
N LEU A 152 9.03 -2.44 22.10
CA LEU A 152 8.23 -2.11 20.91
C LEU A 152 8.75 -0.84 20.22
N GLY A 153 9.13 0.16 20.96
CA GLY A 153 9.66 1.42 20.44
C GLY A 153 11.03 1.31 19.76
N ARG A 154 11.70 0.16 19.89
CA ARG A 154 12.97 -0.18 19.21
C ARG A 154 12.83 -1.31 18.20
N ASN A 155 11.63 -1.86 18.04
CA ASN A 155 11.37 -2.92 17.06
C ASN A 155 11.10 -2.32 15.69
N GLY A 156 12.04 -2.48 14.75
CA GLY A 156 11.94 -1.91 13.40
C GLY A 156 10.69 -2.37 12.63
N ILE A 157 10.25 -3.62 12.76
CA ILE A 157 9.04 -4.13 12.12
C ILE A 157 7.81 -3.41 12.65
N PHE A 158 7.71 -3.26 13.98
CA PHE A 158 6.60 -2.55 14.62
C PHE A 158 6.56 -1.08 14.19
N LEU A 159 7.69 -0.40 14.18
CA LEU A 159 7.81 1.00 13.73
C LEU A 159 7.44 1.17 12.27
N THR A 160 7.85 0.22 11.42
CA THR A 160 7.49 0.23 10.00
C THR A 160 5.98 0.09 9.81
N ILE A 161 5.33 -0.85 10.53
CA ILE A 161 3.88 -1.03 10.47
C ILE A 161 3.17 0.27 10.89
N LEU A 162 3.59 0.91 11.98
CA LEU A 162 2.98 2.15 12.44
C LEU A 162 3.20 3.31 11.48
N GLY A 163 4.43 3.51 11.01
CA GLY A 163 4.77 4.59 10.08
C GLY A 163 4.00 4.46 8.76
N GLN A 164 3.92 3.26 8.21
CA GLN A 164 3.15 3.01 6.99
C GLN A 164 1.65 3.14 7.21
N THR A 165 1.13 2.67 8.34
CA THR A 165 -0.30 2.81 8.69
C THR A 165 -0.72 4.27 8.73
N CYS A 166 0.15 5.18 9.16
CA CYS A 166 -0.14 6.62 9.26
C CYS A 166 -0.67 7.21 7.94
N PHE A 167 -0.04 6.91 6.81
CA PHE A 167 -0.46 7.48 5.52
C PHE A 167 -1.33 6.52 4.70
N ILE A 168 -1.16 5.20 4.83
CA ILE A 168 -1.96 4.21 4.09
C ILE A 168 -3.42 4.22 4.57
N SER A 169 -3.68 4.49 5.86
CA SER A 169 -5.04 4.68 6.35
C SER A 169 -5.80 5.81 5.64
N THR A 170 -5.08 6.82 5.13
CA THR A 170 -5.68 7.88 4.31
C THR A 170 -6.24 7.35 2.99
N TYR A 171 -5.53 6.44 2.31
CA TYR A 171 -6.07 5.82 1.09
C TYR A 171 -7.34 5.01 1.39
N CYS A 172 -7.32 4.23 2.48
CA CYS A 172 -8.50 3.50 2.93
C CYS A 172 -9.67 4.47 3.24
N PHE A 173 -9.38 5.54 3.97
CA PHE A 173 -10.36 6.59 4.29
C PHE A 173 -11.02 7.16 3.03
N LEU A 174 -10.26 7.52 2.00
CA LEU A 174 -10.80 8.07 0.75
C LEU A 174 -11.71 7.07 0.02
N ILE A 175 -11.35 5.78 0.00
CA ILE A 175 -12.17 4.72 -0.60
C ILE A 175 -13.50 4.61 0.13
N PHE A 176 -13.47 4.59 1.47
CA PHE A 176 -14.68 4.50 2.28
C PHE A 176 -15.54 5.76 2.18
N VAL A 177 -14.94 6.95 2.15
CA VAL A 177 -15.70 8.21 1.93
C VAL A 177 -16.43 8.16 0.59
N ALA A 178 -15.74 7.77 -0.49
CA ALA A 178 -16.36 7.67 -1.81
C ALA A 178 -17.52 6.64 -1.84
N ARG A 179 -17.41 5.57 -1.07
CA ARG A 179 -18.47 4.56 -0.95
C ARG A 179 -19.65 5.06 -0.13
N LEU A 180 -19.38 5.69 1.02
CA LEU A 180 -20.40 6.23 1.93
C LEU A 180 -21.19 7.38 1.31
N GLN A 181 -20.59 8.18 0.43
CA GLN A 181 -21.31 9.24 -0.30
C GLN A 181 -22.44 8.71 -1.20
N ARG A 182 -22.42 7.42 -1.55
CA ARG A 182 -23.45 6.76 -2.37
C ARG A 182 -24.41 5.92 -1.54
N PHE A 183 -24.25 5.94 -0.22
CA PHE A 183 -25.11 5.19 0.67
C PHE A 183 -26.44 5.91 0.87
N ASP A 184 -27.54 5.18 0.73
CA ASP A 184 -28.89 5.68 0.97
C ASP A 184 -29.24 5.53 2.46
N THR A 185 -29.24 6.64 3.18
CA THR A 185 -29.53 6.69 4.62
C THR A 185 -30.96 6.29 4.95
N THR A 186 -31.88 6.32 3.99
CA THR A 186 -33.28 5.87 4.22
C THR A 186 -33.35 4.39 4.63
N GLN A 187 -32.35 3.57 4.26
CA GLN A 187 -32.24 2.18 4.69
C GLN A 187 -31.98 2.06 6.20
N GLU A 188 -31.16 2.95 6.77
CA GLU A 188 -30.90 3.00 8.20
C GLU A 188 -32.14 3.45 8.96
N GLU A 189 -32.80 4.52 8.49
CA GLU A 189 -34.01 5.06 9.08
C GLU A 189 -35.13 4.02 9.08
N ALA A 190 -35.39 3.36 7.96
CA ALA A 190 -36.38 2.31 7.85
C ALA A 190 -36.13 1.13 8.79
N ALA A 191 -34.85 0.74 8.96
CA ALA A 191 -34.51 -0.34 9.88
C ALA A 191 -34.72 0.05 11.36
N LEU A 192 -34.38 1.29 11.71
CA LEU A 192 -34.65 1.83 13.05
C LEU A 192 -36.16 1.91 13.35
N ASP A 193 -36.96 2.35 12.39
CA ASP A 193 -38.43 2.39 12.49
C ASP A 193 -39.04 1.00 12.68
N LEU A 194 -38.44 -0.03 12.13
CA LEU A 194 -38.80 -1.43 12.34
C LEU A 194 -38.29 -2.01 13.67
N GLY A 195 -37.67 -1.18 14.52
CA GLY A 195 -37.18 -1.58 15.86
C GLY A 195 -35.80 -2.20 15.89
N ALA A 196 -35.00 -2.09 14.82
CA ALA A 196 -33.61 -2.51 14.86
C ALA A 196 -32.79 -1.58 15.77
N SER A 197 -31.83 -2.16 16.51
CA SER A 197 -30.87 -1.37 17.27
C SER A 197 -29.79 -0.77 16.35
N GLN A 198 -29.14 0.32 16.79
CA GLN A 198 -28.01 0.93 16.08
C GLN A 198 -26.91 -0.08 15.71
N THR A 199 -26.60 -1.00 16.62
CA THR A 199 -25.62 -2.07 16.35
C THR A 199 -26.09 -3.03 15.27
N GLN A 200 -27.40 -3.34 15.21
CA GLN A 200 -27.96 -4.19 14.16
C GLN A 200 -27.90 -3.49 12.80
N VAL A 201 -28.22 -2.20 12.74
CA VAL A 201 -28.09 -1.38 11.52
C VAL A 201 -26.65 -1.38 11.04
N PHE A 202 -25.71 -1.11 11.94
CA PHE A 202 -24.28 -1.11 11.62
C PHE A 202 -23.81 -2.47 11.05
N VAL A 203 -24.08 -3.56 11.75
CA VAL A 203 -23.56 -4.89 11.37
C VAL A 203 -24.31 -5.51 10.19
N LYS A 204 -25.65 -5.30 10.10
CA LYS A 204 -26.48 -5.98 9.11
C LYS A 204 -26.72 -5.17 7.83
N ILE A 205 -26.54 -3.86 7.87
CA ILE A 205 -26.79 -2.96 6.72
C ILE A 205 -25.48 -2.30 6.28
N LEU A 206 -24.83 -1.53 7.16
CA LEU A 206 -23.70 -0.73 6.79
C LEU A 206 -22.45 -1.57 6.46
N ILE A 207 -22.07 -2.53 7.29
CA ILE A 207 -20.90 -3.40 7.05
C ILE A 207 -21.06 -4.20 5.74
N PRO A 208 -22.16 -4.90 5.46
CA PRO A 208 -22.35 -5.58 4.18
C PRO A 208 -22.29 -4.64 2.97
N TYR A 209 -22.83 -3.44 3.09
CA TYR A 209 -22.74 -2.41 2.05
C TYR A 209 -21.27 -1.99 1.80
N LEU A 210 -20.46 -1.92 2.85
CA LEU A 210 -19.04 -1.54 2.78
C LEU A 210 -18.11 -2.69 2.37
N MET A 211 -18.57 -3.96 2.34
CA MET A 211 -17.72 -5.12 2.02
C MET A 211 -16.88 -4.95 0.73
N PRO A 212 -17.43 -4.46 -0.40
CA PRO A 212 -16.62 -4.24 -1.60
C PRO A 212 -15.54 -3.17 -1.41
N ALA A 213 -15.82 -2.15 -0.58
CA ALA A 213 -14.85 -1.12 -0.23
C ALA A 213 -13.77 -1.65 0.73
N ILE A 214 -14.14 -2.54 1.66
CA ILE A 214 -13.19 -3.24 2.54
C ILE A 214 -12.22 -4.06 1.69
N GLY A 215 -12.72 -4.86 0.75
CA GLY A 215 -11.87 -5.64 -0.14
C GLY A 215 -10.92 -4.78 -0.99
N SER A 216 -11.44 -3.72 -1.63
CA SER A 216 -10.60 -2.84 -2.45
C SER A 216 -9.60 -2.04 -1.62
N SER A 217 -9.97 -1.55 -0.44
CA SER A 217 -9.04 -0.84 0.45
C SER A 217 -7.95 -1.78 1.00
N ALA A 218 -8.28 -3.04 1.30
CA ALA A 218 -7.30 -4.03 1.73
C ALA A 218 -6.26 -4.33 0.64
N VAL A 219 -6.69 -4.50 -0.62
CA VAL A 219 -5.78 -4.70 -1.75
C VAL A 219 -4.87 -3.49 -1.96
N ILE A 220 -5.42 -2.28 -1.95
CA ILE A 220 -4.63 -1.05 -2.13
C ILE A 220 -3.66 -0.85 -0.95
N ALA A 221 -4.11 -1.09 0.29
CA ALA A 221 -3.24 -1.00 1.46
C ALA A 221 -2.11 -2.02 1.40
N PHE A 222 -2.40 -3.26 0.98
CA PHE A 222 -1.39 -4.30 0.80
C PHE A 222 -0.34 -3.90 -0.24
N LEU A 223 -0.76 -3.50 -1.43
CA LEU A 223 0.15 -3.10 -2.50
C LEU A 223 1.00 -1.89 -2.09
N ALA A 224 0.38 -0.85 -1.54
CA ALA A 224 1.07 0.35 -1.10
C ALA A 224 2.07 0.10 0.03
N SER A 225 1.82 -0.90 0.88
CA SER A 225 2.75 -1.31 1.94
C SER A 225 3.86 -2.20 1.39
N PHE A 226 3.53 -3.19 0.56
CA PHE A 226 4.47 -4.18 0.08
C PHE A 226 5.58 -3.57 -0.80
N GLU A 227 5.27 -2.56 -1.62
CA GLU A 227 6.23 -1.83 -2.44
C GLU A 227 6.94 -0.67 -1.72
N ASN A 228 6.61 -0.43 -0.45
CA ASN A 228 7.07 0.76 0.26
C ASN A 228 8.51 0.65 0.76
N TYR A 229 9.43 1.12 -0.06
CA TYR A 229 10.85 1.23 0.29
C TYR A 229 11.15 2.44 1.18
N ASN A 230 10.57 3.60 0.85
CA ASN A 230 10.95 4.89 1.44
C ASN A 230 10.74 5.00 2.96
N THR A 231 9.65 4.45 3.47
CA THR A 231 9.38 4.44 4.92
C THR A 231 10.12 3.30 5.60
N THR A 232 10.20 2.15 4.95
CA THR A 232 10.76 0.91 5.50
C THR A 232 12.25 1.03 5.81
N VAL A 233 13.04 1.57 4.87
CA VAL A 233 14.49 1.73 5.04
C VAL A 233 14.87 2.51 6.30
N PHE A 234 14.11 3.55 6.62
CA PHE A 234 14.41 4.38 7.80
C PHE A 234 13.83 3.83 9.11
N SER A 235 12.91 2.89 9.05
CA SER A 235 12.26 2.31 10.23
C SER A 235 12.89 1.00 10.69
N ILE A 236 13.62 0.28 9.80
CA ILE A 236 14.25 -1.01 10.10
C ILE A 236 15.72 -0.85 10.53
N LEU A 237 16.37 0.27 10.16
CA LEU A 237 17.73 0.61 10.60
C LEU A 237 17.77 0.92 12.10
#